data_a03aacb7d55b8cd7a602deabe32388c7
#
_entry.id   a03aacb7d55b8cd7a602deabe32388c7
#
_cell.length_a   1.000
_cell.length_b   1.000
_cell.length_c   1.000
_cell.angle_alpha   90.00
_cell.angle_beta   90.00
_cell.angle_gamma   90.00
#
_symmetry.space_group_name_H-M   'P 1'
#
loop_
_entity.id
_entity.type
_entity.pdbx_description
1 polymer ?
#
loop_
_entity_poly.entity_id
_entity_poly.type
_entity_poly.pdbx_seq_one_letter_code
_entity_poly.pdbx_strand_id
1 'polypeptide(L)'
;DYTFVASETGTYRLRFQIYDAANPITHLMRIVVRKEEVAYSPYITKVYEYRPAPGQFVNELPRYTEGDTEESMRQKVEDCLAYDARTMVTLGGYGGYIVVGFDHTIVNRPGEYDFKILGNAFYANDNPRPDAPLGGSSEPGIVMVSVDTNGNGVPDDEWYELAGSEYYKKETLKNYEITYYRPDENKEPVTCSNPNITDSTYVRWTDNYGNTGYISQLTFHKQPYYPQWVSESSITFKGSRLADNAIDESGNGSYYVLYAYDWG
;
A
#
# COMPACT_ATOMS: atom_id res chain seq x y z
N ASP A 1 -18.23 -4.16 25.00
CA ASP A 1 -17.41 -5.31 24.57
C ASP A 1 -16.24 -5.47 25.56
N TYR A 2 -15.83 -6.70 25.80
CA TYR A 2 -14.72 -7.01 26.70
C TYR A 2 -13.74 -7.93 25.96
N THR A 3 -12.50 -7.46 25.78
CA THR A 3 -11.43 -8.24 25.14
C THR A 3 -10.63 -8.96 26.21
N PHE A 4 -10.50 -10.27 26.08
CA PHE A 4 -9.65 -11.09 26.93
C PHE A 4 -8.35 -11.40 26.21
N VAL A 5 -7.21 -11.02 26.81
CA VAL A 5 -5.88 -11.34 26.31
C VAL A 5 -5.19 -12.25 27.32
N ALA A 6 -4.79 -13.44 26.87
CA ALA A 6 -4.04 -14.38 27.71
C ALA A 6 -2.54 -14.10 27.62
N SER A 7 -1.88 -13.88 28.74
CA SER A 7 -0.41 -13.71 28.83
C SER A 7 0.35 -15.02 28.94
N GLU A 8 -0.31 -16.09 29.33
CA GLU A 8 0.31 -17.42 29.59
C GLU A 8 -0.60 -18.56 29.13
N THR A 9 0.00 -19.72 28.89
CA THR A 9 -0.78 -20.95 28.66
C THR A 9 -1.48 -21.38 29.95
N GLY A 10 -2.69 -21.89 29.80
CA GLY A 10 -3.44 -22.33 30.97
C GLY A 10 -4.94 -22.39 30.72
N THR A 11 -5.70 -22.63 31.81
CA THR A 11 -7.16 -22.60 31.77
C THR A 11 -7.66 -21.40 32.56
N TYR A 12 -8.30 -20.49 31.86
CA TYR A 12 -8.92 -19.30 32.39
C TYR A 12 -10.41 -19.53 32.58
N ARG A 13 -10.97 -19.04 33.68
CA ARG A 13 -12.41 -19.09 33.96
C ARG A 13 -12.93 -17.66 34.05
N LEU A 14 -13.74 -17.27 33.10
CA LEU A 14 -14.41 -15.97 33.09
C LEU A 14 -15.83 -16.15 33.64
N ARG A 15 -16.25 -15.25 34.50
CA ARG A 15 -17.60 -15.20 35.04
C ARG A 15 -18.21 -13.84 34.65
N PHE A 16 -19.23 -13.91 33.83
CA PHE A 16 -20.07 -12.76 33.48
C PHE A 16 -21.27 -12.76 34.40
N GLN A 17 -21.53 -11.64 35.05
CA GLN A 17 -22.64 -11.53 35.97
C GLN A 17 -23.43 -10.25 35.68
N ILE A 18 -24.73 -10.45 35.41
CA ILE A 18 -25.68 -9.35 35.31
C ILE A 18 -26.36 -9.20 36.65
N TYR A 19 -26.18 -8.02 37.25
CA TYR A 19 -26.84 -7.69 38.50
C TYR A 19 -28.19 -7.05 38.20
N ASP A 20 -29.21 -7.86 38.05
CA ASP A 20 -30.60 -7.39 38.27
C ASP A 20 -30.98 -7.65 39.73
N ALA A 21 -31.63 -6.67 40.36
CA ALA A 21 -31.94 -6.71 41.79
C ALA A 21 -32.81 -7.90 42.22
N ALA A 22 -33.50 -8.57 41.30
CA ALA A 22 -34.36 -9.68 41.61
C ALA A 22 -33.79 -11.07 41.27
N ASN A 23 -32.96 -11.19 40.21
CA ASN A 23 -32.40 -12.47 39.74
C ASN A 23 -31.05 -12.26 39.04
N PRO A 24 -29.90 -12.40 39.72
CA PRO A 24 -28.61 -12.31 39.08
C PRO A 24 -28.38 -13.48 38.12
N ILE A 25 -28.16 -13.17 36.84
CA ILE A 25 -27.78 -14.15 35.85
C ILE A 25 -26.26 -14.25 35.79
N THR A 26 -25.74 -15.46 36.01
CA THR A 26 -24.31 -15.75 35.92
C THR A 26 -24.03 -16.68 34.73
N HIS A 27 -23.11 -16.29 33.86
CA HIS A 27 -22.56 -17.12 32.81
C HIS A 27 -21.08 -17.40 33.07
N LEU A 28 -20.71 -18.68 33.03
CA LEU A 28 -19.32 -19.13 33.19
C LEU A 28 -18.78 -19.59 31.85
N MET A 29 -17.64 -19.02 31.48
CA MET A 29 -16.89 -19.41 30.29
C MET A 29 -15.53 -19.98 30.68
N ARG A 30 -15.11 -21.04 30.05
CA ARG A 30 -13.79 -21.62 30.18
C ARG A 30 -13.01 -21.43 28.90
N ILE A 31 -11.87 -20.72 28.97
CA ILE A 31 -10.92 -20.54 27.88
C ILE A 31 -9.69 -21.39 28.19
N VAL A 32 -9.30 -22.27 27.28
CA VAL A 32 -8.06 -23.06 27.38
C VAL A 32 -7.06 -22.49 26.39
N VAL A 33 -5.99 -21.90 26.94
CA VAL A 33 -4.88 -21.37 26.16
C VAL A 33 -3.76 -22.41 26.14
N ARG A 34 -3.37 -22.85 24.98
CA ARG A 34 -2.28 -23.83 24.79
C ARG A 34 -1.15 -23.18 24.04
N LYS A 35 0.08 -23.61 24.29
CA LYS A 35 1.23 -23.24 23.47
C LYS A 35 1.02 -23.87 22.09
N GLU A 36 1.13 -23.05 21.08
CA GLU A 36 1.15 -23.54 19.72
C GLU A 36 2.56 -24.07 19.40
N GLU A 37 2.65 -25.25 18.83
CA GLU A 37 3.92 -25.88 18.46
C GLU A 37 4.30 -25.59 17.00
N VAL A 38 3.47 -24.84 16.29
CA VAL A 38 3.71 -24.44 14.90
C VAL A 38 4.63 -23.22 14.87
N ALA A 39 5.70 -23.29 14.09
CA ALA A 39 6.57 -22.15 13.83
C ALA A 39 6.01 -21.37 12.65
N TYR A 40 5.52 -20.18 12.93
CA TYR A 40 5.03 -19.24 11.90
C TYR A 40 6.14 -18.37 11.34
N SER A 41 6.00 -17.94 10.09
CA SER A 41 6.89 -16.96 9.49
C SER A 41 6.63 -15.57 10.08
N PRO A 42 7.67 -14.83 10.51
CA PRO A 42 7.50 -13.42 10.88
C PRO A 42 7.30 -12.49 9.66
N TYR A 43 7.33 -13.04 8.46
CA TYR A 43 7.18 -12.32 7.20
C TYR A 43 5.88 -12.72 6.51
N ILE A 44 5.45 -11.90 5.55
CA ILE A 44 4.38 -12.31 4.64
C ILE A 44 4.76 -13.62 3.96
N THR A 45 3.77 -14.46 3.70
CA THR A 45 3.98 -15.78 3.08
C THR A 45 3.27 -15.90 1.74
N LYS A 46 2.38 -14.94 1.42
CA LYS A 46 1.57 -14.99 0.22
C LYS A 46 1.28 -13.60 -0.34
N VAL A 47 1.18 -13.50 -1.64
CA VAL A 47 0.60 -12.38 -2.37
C VAL A 47 -0.70 -12.85 -3.03
N TYR A 48 -1.81 -12.24 -2.68
CA TYR A 48 -3.12 -12.58 -3.23
C TYR A 48 -3.44 -11.79 -4.48
N GLU A 49 -3.05 -10.52 -4.52
CA GLU A 49 -3.30 -9.62 -5.64
C GLU A 49 -2.15 -8.63 -5.82
N TYR A 50 -1.86 -8.29 -7.06
CA TYR A 50 -0.89 -7.28 -7.44
C TYR A 50 -1.44 -6.42 -8.57
N ARG A 51 -1.78 -5.17 -8.26
CA ARG A 51 -2.39 -4.21 -9.17
C ARG A 51 -1.65 -2.88 -9.14
N PRO A 52 -0.48 -2.77 -9.78
CA PRO A 52 0.23 -1.49 -9.85
C PRO A 52 -0.52 -0.51 -10.75
N ALA A 53 -0.56 0.75 -10.34
CA ALA A 53 -0.96 1.83 -11.22
C ALA A 53 0.19 2.18 -12.20
N PRO A 54 -0.08 2.76 -13.36
CA PRO A 54 0.96 3.18 -14.28
C PRO A 54 2.03 4.06 -13.62
N GLY A 55 3.30 3.77 -13.89
CA GLY A 55 4.42 4.49 -13.27
C GLY A 55 5.78 4.04 -13.79
N GLN A 56 6.81 4.83 -13.44
CA GLN A 56 8.17 4.72 -14.00
C GLN A 56 8.89 3.38 -13.77
N PHE A 57 8.50 2.59 -12.76
CA PHE A 57 9.10 1.29 -12.45
C PHE A 57 8.18 0.12 -12.78
N VAL A 58 6.99 0.38 -13.29
CA VAL A 58 6.07 -0.67 -13.76
C VAL A 58 6.71 -1.38 -14.96
N ASN A 59 6.54 -2.70 -15.03
CA ASN A 59 7.19 -3.62 -15.97
C ASN A 59 8.71 -3.87 -15.72
N GLU A 60 9.31 -3.22 -14.71
CA GLU A 60 10.70 -3.45 -14.30
C GLU A 60 10.83 -4.05 -12.90
N LEU A 61 9.90 -3.74 -11.98
CA LEU A 61 9.93 -4.19 -10.59
C LEU A 61 8.59 -4.79 -10.14
N PRO A 62 8.37 -6.11 -10.37
CA PRO A 62 9.24 -7.08 -11.04
C PRO A 62 9.21 -6.93 -12.57
N ARG A 63 10.22 -7.50 -13.22
CA ARG A 63 10.37 -7.41 -14.66
C ARG A 63 9.31 -8.21 -15.40
N TYR A 64 8.57 -7.50 -16.26
CA TYR A 64 7.68 -8.13 -17.24
C TYR A 64 8.48 -8.82 -18.34
N THR A 65 8.00 -9.98 -18.77
CA THR A 65 8.48 -10.73 -19.93
C THR A 65 7.29 -11.01 -20.84
N GLU A 66 7.48 -10.92 -22.15
CA GLU A 66 6.42 -11.21 -23.11
C GLU A 66 5.75 -12.57 -22.83
N GLY A 67 4.43 -12.57 -22.72
CA GLY A 67 3.64 -13.72 -22.33
C GLY A 67 3.30 -13.82 -20.84
N ASP A 68 3.82 -12.92 -20.01
CA ASP A 68 3.38 -12.83 -18.61
C ASP A 68 1.89 -12.45 -18.52
N THR A 69 1.23 -13.08 -17.57
CA THR A 69 -0.17 -12.86 -17.21
C THR A 69 -0.26 -12.18 -15.83
N GLU A 70 -1.46 -11.77 -15.41
CA GLU A 70 -1.69 -11.27 -14.05
C GLU A 70 -1.20 -12.28 -13.00
N GLU A 71 -1.49 -13.56 -13.20
CA GLU A 71 -1.07 -14.60 -12.26
C GLU A 71 0.45 -14.80 -12.25
N SER A 72 1.13 -14.81 -13.39
CA SER A 72 2.59 -14.95 -13.41
C SER A 72 3.28 -13.73 -12.81
N MET A 73 2.74 -12.52 -13.01
CA MET A 73 3.26 -11.31 -12.38
C MET A 73 3.01 -11.30 -10.87
N ARG A 74 1.83 -11.73 -10.41
CA ARG A 74 1.53 -11.94 -8.98
C ARG A 74 2.54 -12.91 -8.35
N GLN A 75 2.84 -14.03 -9.03
CA GLN A 75 3.81 -15.02 -8.54
C GLN A 75 5.23 -14.42 -8.46
N LYS A 76 5.67 -13.64 -9.47
CA LYS A 76 6.95 -12.94 -9.42
C LYS A 76 7.04 -11.98 -8.23
N VAL A 77 5.94 -11.30 -7.91
CA VAL A 77 5.87 -10.42 -6.73
C VAL A 77 5.96 -11.23 -5.44
N GLU A 78 5.28 -12.37 -5.34
CA GLU A 78 5.39 -13.29 -4.20
C GLU A 78 6.81 -13.77 -4.01
N ASP A 79 7.48 -14.19 -5.08
CA ASP A 79 8.90 -14.62 -5.06
C ASP A 79 9.86 -13.48 -4.62
N CYS A 80 9.48 -12.22 -4.86
CA CYS A 80 10.24 -11.05 -4.43
C CYS A 80 10.07 -10.72 -2.94
N LEU A 81 8.91 -10.98 -2.34
CA LEU A 81 8.53 -10.42 -1.05
C LEU A 81 8.30 -11.44 0.06
N ALA A 82 7.91 -12.69 -0.29
CA ALA A 82 7.56 -13.70 0.71
C ALA A 82 8.80 -14.25 1.43
N TYR A 83 8.63 -14.65 2.68
CA TYR A 83 9.66 -15.36 3.48
C TYR A 83 11.01 -14.63 3.58
N ASP A 84 10.96 -13.32 3.87
CA ASP A 84 12.17 -12.46 3.97
C ASP A 84 12.94 -12.26 2.64
N ALA A 85 12.29 -12.44 1.52
CA ALA A 85 12.85 -12.03 0.24
C ALA A 85 13.00 -10.51 0.21
N ARG A 86 14.25 -10.01 0.19
CA ARG A 86 14.55 -8.58 0.38
C ARG A 86 14.72 -7.84 -0.93
N THR A 87 13.76 -8.03 -1.82
CA THR A 87 13.69 -7.26 -3.05
C THR A 87 12.53 -6.26 -3.00
N MET A 88 12.49 -5.35 -3.95
CA MET A 88 11.46 -4.35 -4.07
C MET A 88 10.51 -4.70 -5.22
N VAL A 89 9.23 -4.34 -5.04
CA VAL A 89 8.26 -4.27 -6.13
C VAL A 89 7.67 -2.88 -6.18
N THR A 90 7.27 -2.42 -7.36
CA THR A 90 6.61 -1.13 -7.51
C THR A 90 5.11 -1.27 -7.39
N LEU A 91 4.45 -0.30 -6.75
CA LEU A 91 3.01 -0.13 -6.84
C LEU A 91 2.62 0.92 -7.90
N GLY A 92 3.60 1.57 -8.53
CA GLY A 92 3.38 2.60 -9.52
C GLY A 92 2.84 3.90 -8.95
N GLY A 93 1.93 4.54 -9.67
CA GLY A 93 1.30 5.80 -9.28
C GLY A 93 0.19 5.63 -8.23
N TYR A 94 -0.63 6.69 -8.09
CA TYR A 94 -1.74 6.69 -7.13
C TYR A 94 -2.72 5.55 -7.37
N GLY A 95 -3.08 4.87 -6.30
CA GLY A 95 -4.07 3.82 -6.27
C GLY A 95 -3.52 2.41 -6.51
N GLY A 96 -2.29 2.26 -7.01
CA GLY A 96 -1.67 0.95 -7.14
C GLY A 96 -1.54 0.25 -5.80
N TYR A 97 -1.82 -1.05 -5.75
CA TYR A 97 -1.87 -1.79 -4.49
C TYR A 97 -1.39 -3.24 -4.63
N ILE A 98 -1.12 -3.82 -3.48
CA ILE A 98 -0.81 -5.23 -3.29
C ILE A 98 -1.63 -5.77 -2.12
N VAL A 99 -2.13 -7.00 -2.25
CA VAL A 99 -2.77 -7.72 -1.15
C VAL A 99 -1.85 -8.86 -0.73
N VAL A 100 -1.46 -8.85 0.53
CA VAL A 100 -0.53 -9.84 1.11
C VAL A 100 -1.15 -10.56 2.29
N GLY A 101 -0.64 -11.74 2.62
CA GLY A 101 -1.08 -12.50 3.77
C GLY A 101 0.07 -13.13 4.54
N PHE A 102 -0.26 -13.51 5.76
CA PHE A 102 0.61 -14.24 6.68
C PHE A 102 0.07 -15.67 6.83
N ASP A 103 0.89 -16.58 7.31
CA ASP A 103 0.51 -17.96 7.64
C ASP A 103 -0.18 -18.07 9.01
N HIS A 104 -0.42 -16.95 9.67
CA HIS A 104 -1.08 -16.85 10.97
C HIS A 104 -1.78 -15.49 11.12
N THR A 105 -2.67 -15.40 12.10
CA THR A 105 -3.32 -14.14 12.46
C THR A 105 -2.33 -13.21 13.18
N ILE A 106 -2.20 -11.98 12.70
CA ILE A 106 -1.47 -10.92 13.40
C ILE A 106 -2.31 -10.46 14.59
N VAL A 107 -1.76 -10.58 15.77
CA VAL A 107 -2.45 -10.22 17.02
C VAL A 107 -2.18 -8.75 17.34
N ASN A 108 -3.25 -7.97 17.43
CA ASN A 108 -3.14 -6.58 17.90
C ASN A 108 -2.76 -6.55 19.38
N ARG A 109 -1.62 -5.93 19.70
CA ARG A 109 -1.09 -5.76 21.03
C ARG A 109 -1.12 -4.29 21.43
N PRO A 110 -1.89 -3.91 22.45
CA PRO A 110 -1.98 -2.53 22.90
C PRO A 110 -0.60 -1.94 23.25
N GLY A 111 -0.23 -0.83 22.60
CA GLY A 111 1.02 -0.12 22.85
C GLY A 111 2.26 -0.69 22.14
N GLU A 112 2.09 -1.66 21.25
CA GLU A 112 3.14 -2.22 20.41
C GLU A 112 2.77 -2.05 18.92
N TYR A 113 3.77 -2.09 18.04
CA TYR A 113 3.52 -2.19 16.60
C TYR A 113 3.36 -3.65 16.20
N ASP A 114 2.28 -3.97 15.51
CA ASP A 114 1.95 -5.35 15.16
C ASP A 114 2.67 -5.83 13.91
N PHE A 115 3.01 -4.92 12.98
CA PHE A 115 3.76 -5.22 11.76
C PHE A 115 4.53 -4.00 11.25
N LYS A 116 5.43 -4.23 10.30
CA LYS A 116 6.24 -3.20 9.66
C LYS A 116 6.20 -3.36 8.14
N ILE A 117 6.02 -2.25 7.44
CA ILE A 117 6.14 -2.17 5.99
C ILE A 117 7.40 -1.38 5.66
N LEU A 118 8.26 -1.96 4.83
CA LEU A 118 9.45 -1.28 4.32
C LEU A 118 9.11 -0.60 2.99
N GLY A 119 9.21 0.71 2.94
CA GLY A 119 9.04 1.50 1.74
C GLY A 119 10.37 1.86 1.09
N ASN A 120 10.28 2.55 -0.05
CA ASN A 120 11.43 3.12 -0.76
C ASN A 120 11.65 4.58 -0.32
N ALA A 121 11.96 4.78 0.96
CA ALA A 121 12.20 6.12 1.48
C ALA A 121 13.69 6.31 1.81
N PHE A 122 14.26 7.44 1.42
CA PHE A 122 15.62 7.84 1.78
C PHE A 122 15.71 9.36 1.94
N TYR A 123 16.67 9.82 2.75
CA TYR A 123 16.95 11.24 2.89
C TYR A 123 17.83 11.73 1.75
N ALA A 124 17.60 12.95 1.31
CA ALA A 124 18.52 13.64 0.42
C ALA A 124 19.88 13.83 1.12
N ASN A 125 20.99 13.73 0.35
CA ASN A 125 22.32 13.95 0.89
C ASN A 125 22.50 15.40 1.35
N ASP A 126 21.87 16.34 0.65
CA ASP A 126 21.90 17.77 0.94
C ASP A 126 20.48 18.32 0.90
N ASN A 127 20.13 19.14 1.87
CA ASN A 127 18.92 19.95 1.79
C ASN A 127 19.14 21.12 0.81
N PRO A 128 18.10 21.51 0.06
CA PRO A 128 18.22 22.61 -0.93
C PRO A 128 18.58 23.96 -0.28
N ARG A 129 18.33 24.10 1.01
CA ARG A 129 18.66 25.27 1.83
C ARG A 129 18.84 24.88 3.30
N PRO A 130 19.63 25.64 4.09
CA PRO A 130 19.99 25.25 5.47
C PRO A 130 18.81 25.05 6.43
N ASP A 131 17.73 25.80 6.24
CA ASP A 131 16.53 25.80 7.08
C ASP A 131 15.36 25.00 6.49
N ALA A 132 15.58 24.29 5.37
CA ALA A 132 14.56 23.43 4.80
C ALA A 132 14.30 22.21 5.71
N PRO A 133 13.06 21.70 5.77
CA PRO A 133 12.80 20.42 6.39
C PRO A 133 13.65 19.31 5.75
N LEU A 134 13.92 18.25 6.52
CA LEU A 134 14.59 17.08 5.98
C LEU A 134 13.72 16.49 4.86
N GLY A 135 14.26 16.50 3.66
CA GLY A 135 13.60 15.98 2.47
C GLY A 135 14.37 14.81 1.88
N GLY A 136 13.84 14.28 0.80
CA GLY A 136 14.46 13.15 0.10
C GLY A 136 13.48 12.56 -0.91
N SER A 137 13.32 11.25 -0.86
CA SER A 137 12.26 10.54 -1.54
C SER A 137 11.46 9.79 -0.50
N SER A 138 10.24 10.25 -0.24
CA SER A 138 9.28 9.57 0.63
C SER A 138 8.00 9.33 -0.17
N GLU A 139 7.69 8.06 -0.38
CA GLU A 139 6.55 7.62 -1.19
C GLU A 139 5.56 6.85 -0.29
N PRO A 140 4.85 7.56 0.60
CA PRO A 140 3.95 6.94 1.56
C PRO A 140 2.68 6.42 0.89
N GLY A 141 2.06 5.44 1.54
CA GLY A 141 0.79 4.88 1.12
C GLY A 141 -0.15 4.68 2.29
N ILE A 142 -1.37 4.32 1.99
CA ILE A 142 -2.33 3.85 2.99
C ILE A 142 -2.17 2.35 3.21
N VAL A 143 -2.54 1.91 4.40
CA VAL A 143 -2.58 0.50 4.77
C VAL A 143 -4.01 0.12 5.13
N MET A 144 -4.44 -1.00 4.59
CA MET A 144 -5.72 -1.60 4.93
C MET A 144 -5.49 -2.99 5.52
N VAL A 145 -6.33 -3.37 6.45
CA VAL A 145 -6.30 -4.70 7.07
C VAL A 145 -7.66 -5.38 6.94
N SER A 146 -7.63 -6.69 6.79
CA SER A 146 -8.82 -7.54 6.81
C SER A 146 -8.55 -8.77 7.67
N VAL A 147 -9.59 -9.33 8.25
CA VAL A 147 -9.54 -10.58 9.01
C VAL A 147 -10.38 -11.60 8.28
N ASP A 148 -9.81 -12.77 8.02
CA ASP A 148 -10.52 -13.92 7.47
C ASP A 148 -11.54 -14.44 8.51
N THR A 149 -12.74 -13.90 8.44
CA THR A 149 -13.83 -14.21 9.41
C THR A 149 -14.57 -15.49 9.05
N ASN A 150 -14.55 -15.87 7.79
CA ASN A 150 -15.23 -17.06 7.28
C ASN A 150 -14.31 -18.30 7.21
N GLY A 151 -12.97 -18.11 7.41
CA GLY A 151 -11.98 -19.19 7.46
C GLY A 151 -11.69 -19.84 6.11
N ASN A 152 -11.91 -19.12 4.99
CA ASN A 152 -11.73 -19.66 3.65
C ASN A 152 -10.33 -19.43 3.06
N GLY A 153 -9.48 -18.63 3.75
CA GLY A 153 -8.12 -18.31 3.32
C GLY A 153 -8.03 -17.35 2.12
N VAL A 154 -9.13 -16.64 1.82
CA VAL A 154 -9.22 -15.68 0.71
C VAL A 154 -9.51 -14.29 1.28
N PRO A 155 -8.89 -13.21 0.76
CA PRO A 155 -9.07 -11.85 1.28
C PRO A 155 -10.37 -11.20 0.74
N ASP A 156 -11.52 -11.87 0.93
CA ASP A 156 -12.85 -11.46 0.46
C ASP A 156 -13.74 -10.89 1.58
N ASP A 157 -13.20 -10.79 2.80
CA ASP A 157 -13.85 -10.16 3.94
C ASP A 157 -13.73 -8.63 3.91
N GLU A 158 -14.31 -7.95 4.92
CA GLU A 158 -14.32 -6.50 5.03
C GLU A 158 -12.91 -5.94 5.28
N TRP A 159 -12.56 -4.87 4.58
CA TRP A 159 -11.29 -4.17 4.69
C TRP A 159 -11.43 -2.87 5.47
N TYR A 160 -10.50 -2.62 6.38
CA TYR A 160 -10.45 -1.44 7.22
C TYR A 160 -9.18 -0.63 6.95
N GLU A 161 -9.35 0.65 6.62
CA GLU A 161 -8.22 1.58 6.48
C GLU A 161 -7.66 1.94 7.85
N LEU A 162 -6.37 1.75 8.06
CA LEU A 162 -5.68 2.17 9.28
C LEU A 162 -5.53 3.70 9.30
N ALA A 163 -5.83 4.30 10.45
CA ALA A 163 -5.73 5.74 10.65
C ALA A 163 -4.28 6.15 10.93
N GLY A 164 -3.48 6.35 9.87
CA GLY A 164 -2.14 6.94 9.98
C GLY A 164 -2.19 8.46 10.20
N SER A 165 -1.01 9.10 10.23
CA SER A 165 -0.86 10.53 10.52
C SER A 165 -1.68 11.45 9.62
N GLU A 166 -1.90 11.05 8.37
CA GLU A 166 -2.62 11.86 7.39
C GLU A 166 -4.13 11.58 7.33
N TYR A 167 -4.62 10.59 8.08
CA TYR A 167 -5.98 10.08 7.94
C TYR A 167 -7.06 11.16 8.20
N TYR A 168 -6.85 12.04 9.18
CA TYR A 168 -7.80 13.08 9.57
C TYR A 168 -7.48 14.47 9.01
N LYS A 169 -6.43 14.59 8.21
CA LYS A 169 -6.07 15.86 7.57
C LYS A 169 -7.08 16.19 6.46
N LYS A 170 -7.44 17.46 6.35
CA LYS A 170 -8.43 17.95 5.36
C LYS A 170 -7.94 17.81 3.91
N GLU A 171 -6.63 17.74 3.72
CA GLU A 171 -5.97 17.55 2.44
C GLU A 171 -6.05 16.10 1.94
N THR A 172 -6.34 15.15 2.84
CA THR A 172 -6.55 13.75 2.48
C THR A 172 -7.94 13.58 1.86
N LEU A 173 -7.98 13.19 0.60
CA LEU A 173 -9.21 12.99 -0.14
C LEU A 173 -9.71 11.56 0.08
N LYS A 174 -10.85 11.41 0.77
CA LYS A 174 -11.52 10.12 0.92
C LYS A 174 -12.38 9.83 -0.32
N ASN A 175 -12.55 8.54 -0.63
CA ASN A 175 -13.28 8.08 -1.82
C ASN A 175 -12.74 8.70 -3.12
N TYR A 176 -11.43 8.91 -3.18
CA TYR A 176 -10.76 9.36 -4.39
C TYR A 176 -10.77 8.24 -5.43
N GLU A 177 -11.10 8.59 -6.67
CA GLU A 177 -11.10 7.67 -7.78
C GLU A 177 -10.26 8.26 -8.90
N ILE A 178 -9.31 7.47 -9.43
CA ILE A 178 -8.47 7.86 -10.56
C ILE A 178 -8.51 6.79 -11.63
N THR A 179 -8.63 7.22 -12.88
CA THR A 179 -8.60 6.34 -14.06
C THR A 179 -7.41 6.70 -14.92
N TYR A 180 -6.58 5.70 -15.20
CA TYR A 180 -5.45 5.79 -16.14
C TYR A 180 -5.83 5.15 -17.47
N TYR A 181 -5.46 5.80 -18.55
CA TYR A 181 -5.72 5.32 -19.91
C TYR A 181 -4.44 4.77 -20.52
N ARG A 182 -4.55 3.61 -21.19
CA ARG A 182 -3.41 3.00 -21.87
C ARG A 182 -2.89 3.96 -22.94
N PRO A 183 -1.59 4.28 -22.94
CA PRO A 183 -1.00 5.14 -23.96
C PRO A 183 -0.95 4.42 -25.31
N ASP A 184 -0.97 5.18 -26.38
CA ASP A 184 -0.56 4.72 -27.72
C ASP A 184 0.97 4.80 -27.77
N GLU A 185 1.62 3.66 -27.73
CA GLU A 185 3.09 3.55 -27.76
C GLU A 185 3.70 3.98 -29.10
N ASN A 186 2.87 4.14 -30.17
CA ASN A 186 3.30 4.64 -31.47
C ASN A 186 3.06 6.14 -31.64
N LYS A 187 2.51 6.81 -30.65
CA LYS A 187 2.29 8.26 -30.67
C LYS A 187 3.63 8.99 -30.69
N GLU A 188 3.71 10.05 -31.47
CA GLU A 188 4.86 10.97 -31.41
C GLU A 188 4.94 11.62 -30.03
N PRO A 189 6.11 11.55 -29.35
CA PRO A 189 6.29 12.13 -28.02
C PRO A 189 6.11 13.66 -28.04
N VAL A 190 5.47 14.18 -27.01
CA VAL A 190 5.34 15.62 -26.79
C VAL A 190 6.44 16.09 -25.84
N THR A 191 7.44 16.78 -26.37
CA THR A 191 8.55 17.34 -25.59
C THR A 191 8.12 18.56 -24.80
N CYS A 192 8.85 18.88 -23.73
CA CYS A 192 8.69 20.08 -22.92
C CYS A 192 10.06 20.70 -22.60
N SER A 193 10.08 21.76 -21.81
CA SER A 193 11.33 22.45 -21.44
C SER A 193 12.22 21.66 -20.47
N ASN A 194 11.68 20.63 -19.80
CA ASN A 194 12.45 19.76 -18.92
C ASN A 194 13.18 18.68 -19.75
N PRO A 195 14.53 18.69 -19.81
CA PRO A 195 15.30 17.73 -20.59
C PRO A 195 15.23 16.30 -20.07
N ASN A 196 14.74 16.10 -18.83
CA ASN A 196 14.55 14.78 -18.23
C ASN A 196 13.23 14.12 -18.63
N ILE A 197 12.38 14.81 -19.41
CA ILE A 197 11.10 14.30 -19.87
C ILE A 197 11.18 14.05 -21.38
N THR A 198 10.91 12.81 -21.78
CA THR A 198 10.82 12.42 -23.21
C THR A 198 9.44 12.65 -23.79
N ASP A 199 8.38 12.35 -23.04
CA ASP A 199 6.99 12.65 -23.42
C ASP A 199 6.22 13.21 -22.19
N SER A 200 5.81 14.46 -22.29
CA SER A 200 5.04 15.14 -21.24
C SER A 200 3.56 14.75 -21.20
N THR A 201 3.07 13.99 -22.18
CA THR A 201 1.68 13.56 -22.30
C THR A 201 1.54 12.03 -22.43
N TYR A 202 2.40 11.28 -21.74
CA TYR A 202 2.54 9.85 -22.00
C TYR A 202 1.33 9.05 -21.50
N VAL A 203 1.08 8.96 -20.17
CA VAL A 203 -0.10 8.25 -19.65
C VAL A 203 -1.14 9.26 -19.19
N ARG A 204 -2.25 9.37 -19.91
CA ARG A 204 -3.37 10.23 -19.51
C ARG A 204 -4.08 9.65 -18.28
N TRP A 205 -4.52 10.53 -17.39
CA TRP A 205 -5.41 10.19 -16.28
C TRP A 205 -6.55 11.19 -16.11
N THR A 206 -7.63 10.74 -15.46
CA THR A 206 -8.75 11.57 -14.97
C THR A 206 -9.13 11.14 -13.57
N ASP A 207 -9.71 12.04 -12.77
CA ASP A 207 -10.22 11.73 -11.45
C ASP A 207 -11.70 12.08 -11.25
N ASN A 208 -12.28 11.64 -10.14
CA ASN A 208 -13.68 11.91 -9.81
C ASN A 208 -13.94 13.35 -9.31
N TYR A 209 -12.90 14.18 -9.21
CA TYR A 209 -13.01 15.62 -8.93
C TYR A 209 -13.03 16.46 -10.23
N GLY A 210 -12.97 15.81 -11.39
CA GLY A 210 -12.98 16.47 -12.70
C GLY A 210 -11.61 16.93 -13.17
N ASN A 211 -10.55 16.55 -12.48
CA ASN A 211 -9.19 16.84 -12.92
C ASN A 211 -8.73 15.85 -13.99
N THR A 212 -7.82 16.30 -14.84
CA THR A 212 -7.13 15.49 -15.85
C THR A 212 -5.68 15.92 -15.93
N GLY A 213 -4.82 14.96 -16.29
CA GLY A 213 -3.40 15.22 -16.45
C GLY A 213 -2.71 14.04 -17.11
N TYR A 214 -1.39 14.05 -17.02
CA TYR A 214 -0.53 13.04 -17.61
C TYR A 214 0.57 12.63 -16.64
N ILE A 215 0.95 11.36 -16.70
CA ILE A 215 2.24 10.89 -16.20
C ILE A 215 3.22 11.06 -17.36
N SER A 216 4.26 11.86 -17.14
CA SER A 216 5.32 12.07 -18.13
C SER A 216 6.26 10.87 -18.19
N GLN A 217 6.75 10.52 -19.38
CA GLN A 217 7.80 9.54 -19.54
C GLN A 217 9.18 10.21 -19.34
N LEU A 218 10.04 9.57 -18.56
CA LEU A 218 11.35 10.10 -18.21
C LEU A 218 12.45 9.51 -19.14
N THR A 219 13.52 10.27 -19.35
CA THR A 219 14.70 9.85 -20.11
C THR A 219 15.39 8.61 -19.50
N PHE A 220 15.26 8.43 -18.19
CA PHE A 220 15.91 7.36 -17.43
C PHE A 220 15.08 6.06 -17.36
N HIS A 221 13.78 6.14 -17.67
CA HIS A 221 12.83 5.04 -17.62
C HIS A 221 12.06 5.01 -18.95
N LYS A 222 12.57 4.24 -19.91
CA LYS A 222 12.05 4.23 -21.29
C LYS A 222 11.07 3.10 -21.56
N GLN A 223 10.94 2.14 -20.65
CA GLN A 223 9.96 1.05 -20.77
C GLN A 223 8.53 1.59 -20.68
N PRO A 224 7.53 0.84 -21.12
CA PRO A 224 6.14 1.19 -20.91
C PRO A 224 5.79 1.38 -19.45
N TYR A 225 4.99 2.40 -19.10
CA TYR A 225 4.54 2.67 -17.74
C TYR A 225 3.20 2.00 -17.41
N TYR A 226 2.43 1.66 -18.43
CA TYR A 226 1.19 0.93 -18.24
C TYR A 226 1.50 -0.56 -18.11
N PRO A 227 0.88 -1.30 -17.14
CA PRO A 227 1.14 -2.74 -16.96
C PRO A 227 0.88 -3.52 -18.25
N GLN A 228 1.89 -4.21 -18.77
CA GLN A 228 1.81 -4.87 -20.09
C GLN A 228 0.99 -6.16 -20.09
N TRP A 229 0.80 -6.77 -18.92
CA TRP A 229 -0.05 -7.97 -18.73
C TRP A 229 -1.55 -7.66 -18.60
N VAL A 230 -1.92 -6.39 -18.45
CA VAL A 230 -3.31 -5.94 -18.40
C VAL A 230 -3.80 -5.67 -19.81
N SER A 231 -4.98 -6.17 -20.18
CA SER A 231 -5.52 -6.02 -21.54
C SER A 231 -6.43 -4.79 -21.70
N GLU A 232 -6.97 -4.28 -20.60
CA GLU A 232 -7.90 -3.17 -20.56
C GLU A 232 -7.29 -1.87 -21.10
N SER A 233 -8.10 -1.08 -21.79
CA SER A 233 -7.71 0.24 -22.31
C SER A 233 -7.63 1.31 -21.20
N SER A 234 -8.18 1.04 -20.04
CA SER A 234 -8.08 1.89 -18.85
C SER A 234 -8.17 1.09 -17.58
N ILE A 235 -7.53 1.57 -16.52
CA ILE A 235 -7.57 1.00 -15.18
C ILE A 235 -8.03 2.08 -14.20
N THR A 236 -9.00 1.76 -13.35
CA THR A 236 -9.51 2.66 -12.31
C THR A 236 -9.16 2.15 -10.93
N PHE A 237 -8.66 3.04 -10.08
CA PHE A 237 -8.37 2.78 -8.68
C PHE A 237 -9.23 3.67 -7.78
N LYS A 238 -9.58 3.14 -6.60
CA LYS A 238 -10.39 3.82 -5.59
C LYS A 238 -9.74 3.67 -4.22
N GLY A 239 -9.83 4.71 -3.41
CA GLY A 239 -9.32 4.68 -2.05
C GLY A 239 -9.19 6.07 -1.45
N SER A 240 -8.26 6.22 -0.51
CA SER A 240 -7.85 7.53 0.01
C SER A 240 -6.61 8.02 -0.73
N ARG A 241 -6.60 9.29 -1.11
CA ARG A 241 -5.42 9.98 -1.61
C ARG A 241 -4.87 10.88 -0.52
N LEU A 242 -3.65 10.61 -0.09
CA LEU A 242 -2.95 11.44 0.87
C LEU A 242 -2.65 12.83 0.30
N ALA A 243 -2.36 13.79 1.15
CA ALA A 243 -1.90 15.10 0.77
C ALA A 243 -0.64 14.99 -0.12
N ASP A 244 -0.44 15.97 -0.99
CA ASP A 244 0.77 16.03 -1.80
C ASP A 244 1.97 16.41 -0.91
N ASN A 245 3.05 15.65 -1.00
CA ASN A 245 4.29 15.88 -0.24
C ASN A 245 5.46 16.32 -1.11
N ALA A 246 5.25 16.49 -2.41
CA ALA A 246 6.26 16.95 -3.35
C ALA A 246 6.35 18.49 -3.36
N ILE A 247 7.55 19.01 -3.19
CA ILE A 247 7.83 20.45 -3.31
C ILE A 247 8.86 20.66 -4.42
N ASP A 248 8.51 21.52 -5.37
CA ASP A 248 9.45 21.98 -6.41
C ASP A 248 10.44 22.98 -5.80
N GLU A 249 11.59 22.50 -5.40
CA GLU A 249 12.68 23.33 -4.83
C GLU A 249 13.45 24.10 -5.90
N SER A 250 13.29 23.75 -7.18
CA SER A 250 13.88 24.48 -8.30
C SER A 250 13.05 25.67 -8.77
N GLY A 251 11.75 25.68 -8.46
CA GLY A 251 10.79 26.69 -8.93
C GLY A 251 10.50 26.63 -10.43
N ASN A 252 11.02 25.62 -11.15
CA ASN A 252 10.82 25.46 -12.60
C ASN A 252 10.46 24.02 -13.02
N GLY A 253 10.11 23.16 -12.08
CA GLY A 253 9.70 21.78 -12.33
C GLY A 253 10.85 20.81 -12.61
N SER A 254 12.10 21.21 -12.37
CA SER A 254 13.27 20.36 -12.67
C SER A 254 13.79 19.55 -11.47
N TYR A 255 13.45 19.95 -10.25
CA TYR A 255 13.90 19.28 -9.04
C TYR A 255 12.82 19.30 -7.95
N TYR A 256 12.34 18.13 -7.59
CA TYR A 256 11.36 17.93 -6.53
C TYR A 256 11.98 17.21 -5.35
N VAL A 257 11.56 17.59 -4.15
CA VAL A 257 11.86 16.89 -2.91
C VAL A 257 10.55 16.34 -2.35
N LEU A 258 10.53 15.06 -2.03
CA LEU A 258 9.40 14.38 -1.42
C LEU A 258 9.63 14.32 0.09
N TYR A 259 8.84 15.10 0.85
CA TYR A 259 8.97 15.20 2.29
C TYR A 259 8.24 14.04 2.99
N ALA A 260 8.83 13.57 4.08
CA ALA A 260 8.18 12.57 4.92
C ALA A 260 6.96 13.16 5.65
N TYR A 261 5.93 12.35 5.81
CA TYR A 261 4.85 12.63 6.75
C TYR A 261 5.28 12.25 8.17
N ASP A 262 4.50 12.72 9.16
CA ASP A 262 4.66 12.27 10.53
C ASP A 262 4.32 10.77 10.63
N TRP A 263 5.06 10.05 11.44
CA TRP A 263 4.74 8.66 11.71
C TRP A 263 3.58 8.57 12.71
N GLY A 264 2.57 7.78 12.38
CA GLY A 264 1.44 7.52 13.25
C GLY A 264 1.75 6.45 14.28
#